data_b027dd7a3f42759034115b49565e848f
#
_entry.id   b027dd7a3f42759034115b49565e848f
#
_cell.length_a   1.000
_cell.length_b   1.000
_cell.length_c   1.000
_cell.angle_alpha   90.00
_cell.angle_beta   90.00
_cell.angle_gamma   90.00
#
_symmetry.space_group_name_H-M   'P 1'
#
loop_
_entity.id
_entity.type
_entity.pdbx_description
1 polymer ?
#
loop_
_entity_poly.entity_id
_entity_poly.type
_entity_poly.pdbx_seq_one_letter_code
_entity_poly.pdbx_strand_id
1 'polypeptide(L)'
;MKISQYKLYKVSIPTRRKHTWASSTADVGQGWVILELVTSDGIVGYGEATTMPEWGGDFSRYFGESFETTEVVVRDQLFPAIEGMDPFDIDLIHHRMDKAIRGFPYAKAAIDIALYDIMGKSEDKP
;
A
#
# COMPACT_ATOMS: atom_id res chain seq x y z
N MET A 1 19.76 -7.66 5.36
CA MET A 1 18.28 -7.64 5.21
C MET A 1 17.94 -7.09 3.84
N LYS A 2 17.08 -7.77 3.08
CA LYS A 2 16.66 -7.33 1.73
C LYS A 2 15.19 -7.64 1.52
N ILE A 3 14.46 -6.78 0.83
CA ILE A 3 13.09 -7.04 0.40
C ILE A 3 13.08 -8.23 -0.55
N SER A 4 12.29 -9.28 -0.28
CA SER A 4 12.35 -10.54 -1.02
C SER A 4 11.02 -11.06 -1.53
N GLN A 5 9.93 -10.78 -0.84
CA GLN A 5 8.59 -11.27 -1.19
C GLN A 5 7.51 -10.30 -0.74
N TYR A 6 6.33 -10.43 -1.34
CA TYR A 6 5.12 -9.74 -0.88
C TYR A 6 3.89 -10.62 -1.02
N LYS A 7 2.85 -10.30 -0.27
CA LYS A 7 1.49 -10.82 -0.46
C LYS A 7 0.49 -9.69 -0.32
N LEU A 8 -0.62 -9.81 -1.02
CA LEU A 8 -1.74 -8.89 -0.95
C LEU A 8 -3.00 -9.61 -0.49
N TYR A 9 -3.73 -9.01 0.42
CA TYR A 9 -4.98 -9.51 0.94
C TYR A 9 -6.08 -8.49 0.70
N LYS A 10 -7.14 -8.90 0.03
CA LYS A 10 -8.36 -8.10 -0.10
C LYS A 10 -9.20 -8.29 1.16
N VAL A 11 -9.40 -7.20 1.88
CA VAL A 11 -10.16 -7.21 3.14
C VAL A 11 -11.38 -6.31 3.01
N SER A 12 -12.54 -6.83 3.42
CA SER A 12 -13.77 -6.06 3.51
C SER A 12 -14.24 -6.06 4.97
N ILE A 13 -14.27 -4.88 5.58
CA ILE A 13 -14.67 -4.70 6.97
C ILE A 13 -15.97 -3.89 6.99
N PRO A 14 -17.07 -4.43 7.54
CA PRO A 14 -18.32 -3.70 7.61
C PRO A 14 -18.18 -2.47 8.53
N THR A 15 -18.74 -1.34 8.12
CA THR A 15 -18.79 -0.16 8.94
C THR A 15 -19.74 -0.35 10.12
N ARG A 16 -19.38 0.16 11.32
CA ARG A 16 -20.27 0.12 12.51
C ARG A 16 -21.49 1.03 12.36
N ARG A 17 -21.38 2.05 11.52
CA ARG A 17 -22.44 3.02 11.26
C ARG A 17 -22.21 3.65 9.89
N LYS A 18 -23.29 4.12 9.29
CA LYS A 18 -23.24 4.93 8.07
C LYS A 18 -22.35 6.15 8.28
N HIS A 19 -21.45 6.38 7.38
CA HIS A 19 -20.61 7.58 7.35
C HIS A 19 -20.93 8.39 6.11
N THR A 20 -21.23 9.67 6.31
CA THR A 20 -21.59 10.59 5.22
C THR A 20 -20.68 11.80 5.25
N TRP A 21 -20.16 12.17 4.10
CA TRP A 21 -19.44 13.43 3.88
C TRP A 21 -20.02 14.14 2.65
N ALA A 22 -19.58 15.37 2.39
CA ALA A 22 -20.23 16.27 1.42
C ALA A 22 -20.42 15.67 0.01
N SER A 23 -19.54 14.79 -0.44
CA SER A 23 -19.55 14.22 -1.79
C SER A 23 -20.01 12.77 -1.87
N SER A 24 -20.15 12.07 -0.74
CA SER A 24 -20.43 10.64 -0.75
C SER A 24 -21.03 10.14 0.57
N THR A 25 -21.60 8.96 0.52
CA THR A 25 -22.09 8.22 1.68
C THR A 25 -21.59 6.78 1.61
N ALA A 26 -20.85 6.33 2.63
CA ALA A 26 -20.47 4.94 2.78
C ALA A 26 -21.47 4.18 3.64
N ASP A 27 -22.23 3.28 3.01
CA ASP A 27 -23.23 2.42 3.67
C ASP A 27 -22.70 1.00 3.92
N VAL A 28 -21.71 0.61 3.16
CA VAL A 28 -21.10 -0.74 3.21
C VAL A 28 -19.63 -0.61 3.54
N GLY A 29 -19.07 -1.66 4.12
CA GLY A 29 -17.65 -1.73 4.41
C GLY A 29 -16.84 -1.38 3.18
N GLN A 30 -15.94 -0.44 3.34
CA GLN A 30 -14.94 -0.16 2.30
C GLN A 30 -13.98 -1.33 2.22
N GLY A 31 -13.45 -1.58 1.03
CA GLY A 31 -12.38 -2.53 0.84
C GLY A 31 -11.04 -1.95 1.28
N TRP A 32 -10.20 -2.79 1.83
CA TRP A 32 -8.79 -2.48 2.11
C TRP A 32 -7.91 -3.52 1.46
N VAL A 33 -6.72 -3.10 1.11
CA VAL A 33 -5.65 -3.99 0.71
C VAL A 33 -4.65 -4.02 1.85
N ILE A 34 -4.42 -5.19 2.42
CA ILE A 34 -3.31 -5.39 3.35
C ILE A 34 -2.13 -5.94 2.54
N LEU A 35 -1.02 -5.24 2.62
CA LEU A 35 0.26 -5.67 2.06
C LEU A 35 1.09 -6.33 3.16
N GLU A 36 1.55 -7.53 2.90
CA GLU A 36 2.61 -8.21 3.64
C GLU A 36 3.89 -8.09 2.84
N LEU A 37 4.91 -7.48 3.38
CA LEU A 37 6.25 -7.37 2.79
C LEU A 37 7.23 -8.19 3.61
N VAL A 38 8.01 -9.05 2.95
CA VAL A 38 8.90 -10.01 3.62
C VAL A 38 10.34 -9.74 3.24
N THR A 39 11.22 -9.78 4.21
CA THR A 39 12.66 -9.64 3.99
C THR A 39 13.35 -11.01 3.85
N SER A 40 14.57 -11.02 3.31
CA SER A 40 15.40 -12.22 3.12
C SER A 40 15.74 -12.98 4.40
N ASP A 41 15.69 -12.30 5.53
CA ASP A 41 15.92 -12.82 6.88
C ASP A 41 14.62 -13.10 7.65
N GLY A 42 13.47 -13.01 6.96
CA GLY A 42 12.19 -13.49 7.46
C GLY A 42 11.40 -12.47 8.29
N ILE A 43 11.84 -11.21 8.37
CA ILE A 43 11.04 -10.18 9.00
C ILE A 43 9.86 -9.83 8.08
N VAL A 44 8.67 -9.74 8.66
CA VAL A 44 7.44 -9.43 7.96
C VAL A 44 6.92 -8.08 8.42
N GLY A 45 6.75 -7.16 7.48
CA GLY A 45 6.07 -5.89 7.70
C GLY A 45 4.70 -5.86 7.05
N TYR A 46 3.78 -5.15 7.67
CA TYR A 46 2.42 -4.96 7.18
C TYR A 46 2.15 -3.51 6.85
N GLY A 47 1.51 -3.30 5.72
CA GLY A 47 0.99 -2.00 5.31
C GLY A 47 -0.44 -2.11 4.81
N GLU A 48 -1.10 -0.98 4.73
CA GLU A 48 -2.51 -0.91 4.33
C GLU A 48 -2.71 0.15 3.25
N ALA A 49 -3.50 -0.19 2.23
CA ALA A 49 -4.04 0.75 1.26
C ALA A 49 -5.57 0.71 1.31
N THR A 50 -6.18 1.88 1.38
CA THR A 50 -7.63 1.99 1.19
C THR A 50 -8.01 1.79 -0.27
N THR A 51 -9.20 1.27 -0.53
CA THR A 51 -9.77 1.23 -1.88
C THR A 51 -10.84 2.28 -2.02
N MET A 52 -10.56 3.31 -2.81
CA MET A 52 -11.47 4.42 -3.10
C MET A 52 -11.48 4.70 -4.60
N PRO A 53 -12.10 3.83 -5.42
CA PRO A 53 -12.06 3.98 -6.88
C PRO A 53 -12.75 5.26 -7.38
N GLU A 54 -13.73 5.75 -6.64
CA GLU A 54 -14.45 6.99 -6.96
C GLU A 54 -13.70 8.26 -6.55
N TRP A 55 -12.59 8.14 -5.83
CA TRP A 55 -11.83 9.29 -5.34
C TRP A 55 -10.40 9.26 -5.86
N GLY A 56 -10.22 9.76 -7.06
CA GLY A 56 -8.93 9.86 -7.71
C GLY A 56 -8.68 11.21 -8.36
N GLY A 57 -7.48 11.73 -8.18
CA GLY A 57 -7.06 13.00 -8.76
C GLY A 57 -7.76 14.22 -8.17
N ASP A 58 -7.56 15.36 -8.83
CA ASP A 58 -8.20 16.61 -8.46
C ASP A 58 -9.70 16.56 -8.76
N PHE A 59 -10.50 16.98 -7.81
CA PHE A 59 -11.96 17.05 -7.91
C PHE A 59 -12.65 15.70 -8.15
N SER A 60 -12.05 14.59 -7.76
CA SER A 60 -12.62 13.24 -7.91
C SER A 60 -13.02 12.90 -9.36
N ARG A 61 -12.28 13.40 -10.34
CA ARG A 61 -12.58 13.21 -11.76
C ARG A 61 -11.84 12.06 -12.41
N TYR A 62 -10.83 11.53 -11.74
CA TYR A 62 -10.06 10.40 -12.21
C TYR A 62 -10.41 9.16 -11.39
N PHE A 63 -10.28 8.01 -12.00
CA PHE A 63 -10.42 6.75 -11.29
C PHE A 63 -9.36 6.66 -10.19
N GLY A 64 -9.78 6.37 -8.97
CA GLY A 64 -8.89 6.17 -7.82
C GLY A 64 -8.26 4.80 -7.81
N GLU A 65 -7.98 4.27 -6.63
CA GLU A 65 -7.37 2.96 -6.47
C GLU A 65 -8.40 1.94 -5.99
N SER A 66 -8.50 0.81 -6.69
CA SER A 66 -9.23 -0.39 -6.29
C SER A 66 -8.25 -1.48 -5.86
N PHE A 67 -8.76 -2.60 -5.35
CA PHE A 67 -7.92 -3.77 -5.10
C PHE A 67 -7.20 -4.22 -6.38
N GLU A 68 -7.92 -4.28 -7.48
CA GLU A 68 -7.41 -4.76 -8.76
C GLU A 68 -6.31 -3.84 -9.32
N THR A 69 -6.49 -2.53 -9.23
CA THR A 69 -5.45 -1.59 -9.66
C THR A 69 -4.23 -1.64 -8.73
N THR A 70 -4.43 -1.73 -7.42
CA THR A 70 -3.34 -1.89 -6.45
C THR A 70 -2.57 -3.19 -6.70
N GLU A 71 -3.28 -4.30 -6.92
CA GLU A 71 -2.66 -5.60 -7.20
C GLU A 71 -1.75 -5.54 -8.44
N VAL A 72 -2.29 -5.03 -9.54
CA VAL A 72 -1.54 -4.93 -10.80
C VAL A 72 -0.33 -4.01 -10.66
N VAL A 73 -0.52 -2.85 -10.02
CA VAL A 73 0.55 -1.86 -9.85
C VAL A 73 1.64 -2.38 -8.92
N VAL A 74 1.30 -3.03 -7.82
CA VAL A 74 2.30 -3.63 -6.94
C VAL A 74 3.06 -4.74 -7.64
N ARG A 75 2.34 -5.66 -8.31
CA ARG A 75 2.95 -6.80 -8.98
C ARG A 75 3.87 -6.41 -10.13
N ASP A 76 3.42 -5.50 -11.00
CA ASP A 76 4.06 -5.27 -12.28
C ASP A 76 5.01 -4.06 -12.28
N GLN A 77 4.88 -3.16 -11.30
CA GLN A 77 5.62 -1.90 -11.26
C GLN A 77 6.38 -1.69 -9.95
N LEU A 78 5.69 -1.71 -8.80
CA LEU A 78 6.29 -1.28 -7.55
C LEU A 78 7.22 -2.34 -6.96
N PHE A 79 6.76 -3.59 -6.84
CA PHE A 79 7.59 -4.64 -6.24
C PHE A 79 8.85 -4.92 -7.07
N PRO A 80 8.80 -5.07 -8.41
CA PRO A 80 10.03 -5.24 -9.20
C PRO A 80 11.02 -4.08 -9.09
N ALA A 81 10.54 -2.87 -8.78
CA ALA A 81 11.41 -1.70 -8.62
C ALA A 81 12.18 -1.70 -7.29
N ILE A 82 11.67 -2.40 -6.28
CA ILE A 82 12.20 -2.40 -4.90
C ILE A 82 12.74 -3.75 -4.43
N GLU A 83 12.47 -4.83 -5.16
CA GLU A 83 12.98 -6.17 -4.83
C GLU A 83 14.49 -6.16 -4.69
N GLY A 84 15.01 -6.77 -3.63
CA GLY A 84 16.44 -6.83 -3.31
C GLY A 84 17.01 -5.57 -2.68
N MET A 85 16.22 -4.50 -2.49
CA MET A 85 16.67 -3.30 -1.78
C MET A 85 16.69 -3.50 -0.27
N ASP A 86 17.46 -2.68 0.41
CA ASP A 86 17.45 -2.61 1.86
C ASP A 86 16.21 -1.83 2.33
N PRO A 87 15.38 -2.37 3.25
CA PRO A 87 14.20 -1.65 3.75
C PRO A 87 14.52 -0.30 4.42
N PHE A 88 15.76 -0.09 4.87
CA PHE A 88 16.20 1.18 5.47
C PHE A 88 16.50 2.28 4.45
N ASP A 89 16.63 1.95 3.16
CA ASP A 89 16.89 2.90 2.09
C ASP A 89 15.58 3.59 1.62
N ILE A 90 14.79 4.13 2.55
CA ILE A 90 13.43 4.67 2.32
C ILE A 90 13.41 5.66 1.16
N ASP A 91 14.29 6.66 1.17
CA ASP A 91 14.33 7.71 0.13
C ASP A 91 14.61 7.12 -1.26
N LEU A 92 15.51 6.14 -1.33
CA LEU A 92 15.82 5.47 -2.58
C LEU A 92 14.66 4.59 -3.05
N ILE A 93 13.97 3.92 -2.14
CA ILE A 93 12.77 3.11 -2.43
C ILE A 93 11.67 4.01 -3.00
N HIS A 94 11.37 5.13 -2.36
CA HIS A 94 10.40 6.12 -2.87
C HIS A 94 10.77 6.61 -4.27
N HIS A 95 12.02 6.97 -4.47
CA HIS A 95 12.51 7.40 -5.78
C HIS A 95 12.32 6.30 -6.85
N ARG A 96 12.59 5.04 -6.51
CA ARG A 96 12.41 3.90 -7.42
C ARG A 96 10.93 3.68 -7.75
N MET A 97 10.05 3.73 -6.76
CA MET A 97 8.61 3.61 -6.96
C MET A 97 8.06 4.73 -7.84
N ASP A 98 8.49 5.98 -7.62
CA ASP A 98 8.06 7.13 -8.41
C ASP A 98 8.57 7.11 -9.84
N LYS A 99 9.75 6.54 -10.06
CA LYS A 99 10.25 6.27 -11.42
C LYS A 99 9.53 5.13 -12.12
N ALA A 100 9.12 4.09 -11.38
CA ALA A 100 8.43 2.95 -11.95
C ALA A 100 7.03 3.34 -12.45
N ILE A 101 6.29 4.10 -11.64
CA ILE A 101 4.96 4.56 -12.01
C ILE A 101 4.60 5.86 -11.30
N ARG A 102 3.97 6.79 -12.01
CA ARG A 102 3.40 8.01 -11.43
C ARG A 102 2.03 7.72 -10.82
N GLY A 103 1.69 8.45 -9.76
CA GLY A 103 0.42 8.27 -9.07
C GLY A 103 0.41 7.05 -8.14
N PHE A 104 -0.75 6.47 -7.93
CA PHE A 104 -0.98 5.32 -7.05
C PHE A 104 -0.47 5.55 -5.61
N PRO A 105 -0.88 6.66 -4.97
CA PRO A 105 -0.38 7.01 -3.66
C PRO A 105 -0.76 6.00 -2.58
N TYR A 106 -1.93 5.33 -2.67
CA TYR A 106 -2.36 4.36 -1.67
C TYR A 106 -1.54 3.08 -1.74
N ALA A 107 -1.28 2.57 -2.96
CA ALA A 107 -0.40 1.42 -3.14
C ALA A 107 1.02 1.69 -2.63
N LYS A 108 1.57 2.88 -2.91
CA LYS A 108 2.88 3.31 -2.41
C LYS A 108 2.89 3.48 -0.89
N ALA A 109 1.82 4.05 -0.31
CA ALA A 109 1.69 4.19 1.13
C ALA A 109 1.66 2.84 1.85
N ALA A 110 1.02 1.82 1.28
CA ALA A 110 1.04 0.48 1.85
C ALA A 110 2.47 -0.09 1.92
N ILE A 111 3.28 0.13 0.90
CA ILE A 111 4.69 -0.27 0.91
C ILE A 111 5.46 0.53 1.98
N ASP A 112 5.29 1.84 2.01
CA ASP A 112 5.96 2.72 2.97
C ASP A 112 5.67 2.31 4.42
N ILE A 113 4.41 2.10 4.77
CA ILE A 113 3.99 1.64 6.10
C ILE A 113 4.64 0.28 6.43
N ALA A 114 4.65 -0.67 5.48
CA ALA A 114 5.26 -1.97 5.69
C ALA A 114 6.79 -1.88 5.91
N LEU A 115 7.46 -0.95 5.25
CA LEU A 115 8.90 -0.70 5.47
C LEU A 115 9.17 -0.19 6.89
N TYR A 116 8.40 0.78 7.37
CA TYR A 116 8.53 1.26 8.75
C TYR A 116 8.22 0.17 9.79
N ASP A 117 7.24 -0.70 9.53
CA ASP A 117 6.95 -1.85 10.38
C ASP A 117 8.12 -2.86 10.41
N ILE A 118 8.77 -3.12 9.26
CA ILE A 118 10.00 -3.93 9.20
C ILE A 118 11.12 -3.29 10.02
N MET A 119 11.34 -1.99 9.85
CA MET A 119 12.39 -1.27 10.57
C MET A 119 12.18 -1.34 12.08
N GLY A 120 10.96 -1.04 12.56
CA GLY A 120 10.60 -1.13 13.96
C GLY A 120 10.86 -2.53 14.54
N LYS A 121 10.39 -3.57 13.85
CA LYS A 121 10.58 -4.97 14.24
C LYS A 121 12.05 -5.38 14.24
N SER A 122 12.83 -4.92 13.28
CA SER A 122 14.25 -5.26 13.19
C SER A 122 15.10 -4.63 14.30
N GLU A 123 14.64 -3.49 14.85
CA GLU A 123 15.31 -2.76 15.93
C GLU A 123 14.67 -2.97 17.31
N ASP A 124 13.65 -3.85 17.40
CA ASP A 124 12.84 -4.07 18.61
C ASP A 124 12.23 -2.76 19.16
N LYS A 125 11.72 -1.95 18.25
CA LYS A 125 11.06 -0.66 18.52
C LYS A 125 9.65 -0.65 17.96
N PRO A 126 8.74 0.14 18.58
CA PRO A 126 7.40 0.35 18.04
C PRO A 126 7.43 1.14 16.72
#